data_4e05bfb215f0bdf5da506f0e8eb11240
#
_entry.id   4e05bfb215f0bdf5da506f0e8eb11240
#
_cell.length_a   1.000
_cell.length_b   1.000
_cell.length_c   1.000
_cell.angle_alpha   90.00
_cell.angle_beta   90.00
_cell.angle_gamma   90.00
#
_symmetry.space_group_name_H-M   'P 1'
#
loop_
_entity.id
_entity.type
_entity.pdbx_description
1 polymer ?
#
loop_
_entity_poly.entity_id
_entity_poly.type
_entity_poly.pdbx_seq_one_letter_code
_entity_poly.pdbx_strand_id
1 'polypeptide(L)'
;MNSKLLSERDVVWSAILERQARWTPDDPTAVRLSPEDAVILYETAPLHALMSAALLRRQQQVPGGEVTYLIDRNVNYTNACTINCQFCSFYRPIGHDEVYTQTIDEISQRLSEL
;
A
#
# COMPACT_ATOMS: atom_id res chain seq x y z
N MET A 1 -32.17 5.63 16.35
CA MET A 1 -31.01 6.24 15.71
C MET A 1 -31.53 7.28 14.73
N ASN A 2 -31.11 8.53 14.89
CA ASN A 2 -31.80 9.69 14.30
C ASN A 2 -31.41 9.81 12.80
N SER A 3 -32.37 9.74 11.88
CA SER A 3 -32.16 9.85 10.41
C SER A 3 -31.43 11.14 10.00
N LYS A 4 -31.53 12.19 10.79
CA LYS A 4 -30.86 13.47 10.58
C LYS A 4 -29.33 13.38 10.78
N LEU A 5 -28.87 12.55 11.72
CA LEU A 5 -27.42 12.32 11.97
C LEU A 5 -26.76 11.48 10.86
N LEU A 6 -27.50 10.56 10.25
CA LEU A 6 -27.00 9.79 9.08
C LEU A 6 -26.81 10.71 7.87
N SER A 7 -27.73 11.65 7.63
CA SER A 7 -27.63 12.58 6.50
C SER A 7 -26.46 13.57 6.62
N GLU A 8 -26.12 14.01 7.83
CA GLU A 8 -24.96 14.89 8.07
C GLU A 8 -23.62 14.14 7.85
N ARG A 9 -23.54 12.88 8.26
CA ARG A 9 -22.37 12.03 8.01
C ARG A 9 -22.20 11.71 6.53
N ASP A 10 -23.27 11.44 5.81
CA ASP A 10 -23.26 11.17 4.38
C ASP A 10 -22.79 12.39 3.57
N VAL A 11 -23.07 13.59 3.99
CA VAL A 11 -22.63 14.84 3.36
C VAL A 11 -21.13 15.07 3.53
N VAL A 12 -20.56 14.68 4.69
CA VAL A 12 -19.13 14.94 4.97
C VAL A 12 -18.22 14.10 4.11
N TRP A 13 -18.43 12.76 4.04
CA TRP A 13 -17.57 11.92 3.22
C TRP A 13 -17.71 12.20 1.73
N SER A 14 -18.90 12.54 1.24
CA SER A 14 -19.12 12.88 -0.17
C SER A 14 -18.38 14.15 -0.57
N ALA A 15 -18.40 15.19 0.29
CA ALA A 15 -17.64 16.42 0.05
C ALA A 15 -16.13 16.19 -0.01
N ILE A 16 -15.60 15.27 0.81
CA ILE A 16 -14.18 14.86 0.76
C ILE A 16 -13.89 14.19 -0.58
N LEU A 17 -14.71 13.24 -1.04
CA LEU A 17 -14.51 12.55 -2.32
C LEU A 17 -14.65 13.49 -3.52
N GLU A 18 -15.60 14.42 -3.49
CA GLU A 18 -15.74 15.45 -4.53
C GLU A 18 -14.49 16.35 -4.63
N ARG A 19 -13.92 16.73 -3.50
CA ARG A 19 -12.67 17.49 -3.45
C ARG A 19 -11.51 16.66 -4.04
N GLN A 20 -11.44 15.39 -3.73
CA GLN A 20 -10.43 14.49 -4.29
C GLN A 20 -10.61 14.24 -5.80
N ALA A 21 -11.82 14.24 -6.30
CA ALA A 21 -12.10 14.05 -7.72
C ALA A 21 -11.54 15.20 -8.61
N ARG A 22 -11.38 16.39 -8.05
CA ARG A 22 -10.81 17.57 -8.72
C ARG A 22 -9.29 17.57 -8.82
N TRP A 23 -8.65 16.62 -8.17
CA TRP A 23 -7.18 16.51 -8.20
C TRP A 23 -6.68 16.23 -9.62
N THR A 24 -5.60 16.90 -10.02
CA THR A 24 -4.87 16.65 -11.26
C THR A 24 -3.38 16.48 -10.97
N PRO A 25 -2.63 15.71 -11.79
CA PRO A 25 -1.19 15.54 -11.61
C PRO A 25 -0.39 16.84 -11.69
N ASP A 26 -0.90 17.80 -12.46
CA ASP A 26 -0.23 19.06 -12.77
C ASP A 26 -0.46 20.14 -11.68
N ASP A 27 -1.35 19.89 -10.75
CA ASP A 27 -1.59 20.79 -9.61
C ASP A 27 -0.97 20.22 -8.32
N PRO A 28 0.26 20.64 -7.96
CA PRO A 28 0.92 20.18 -6.74
C PRO A 28 0.23 20.69 -5.46
N THR A 29 -0.66 21.69 -5.58
CA THR A 29 -1.47 22.21 -4.47
C THR A 29 -2.76 21.43 -4.29
N ALA A 30 -3.07 20.53 -5.23
CA ALA A 30 -4.25 19.68 -5.15
C ALA A 30 -4.23 18.88 -3.86
N VAL A 31 -5.20 19.16 -3.04
CA VAL A 31 -5.28 18.76 -1.63
C VAL A 31 -5.19 17.26 -1.47
N ARG A 32 -4.11 16.78 -0.87
CA ARG A 32 -4.03 15.41 -0.37
C ARG A 32 -5.06 15.22 0.75
N LEU A 33 -5.48 13.99 0.95
CA LEU A 33 -6.28 13.65 2.13
C LEU A 33 -5.50 14.00 3.40
N SER A 34 -6.14 14.72 4.33
CA SER A 34 -5.61 14.84 5.66
C SER A 34 -5.81 13.53 6.45
N PRO A 35 -5.09 13.29 7.53
CA PRO A 35 -5.36 12.15 8.42
C PRO A 35 -6.81 12.11 8.90
N GLU A 36 -7.39 13.27 9.21
CA GLU A 36 -8.77 13.42 9.67
C GLU A 36 -9.77 13.03 8.57
N ASP A 37 -9.54 13.49 7.32
CA ASP A 37 -10.34 13.10 6.17
C ASP A 37 -10.29 11.57 5.95
N ALA A 38 -9.12 10.98 6.08
CA ALA A 38 -8.94 9.54 5.91
C ALA A 38 -9.74 8.73 6.95
N VAL A 39 -9.74 9.18 8.20
CA VAL A 39 -10.54 8.56 9.27
C VAL A 39 -12.04 8.69 8.97
N ILE A 40 -12.50 9.88 8.58
CA ILE A 40 -13.91 10.09 8.22
C ILE A 40 -14.32 9.17 7.07
N LEU A 41 -13.52 9.08 6.01
CA LEU A 41 -13.80 8.19 4.89
C LEU A 41 -13.85 6.73 5.32
N TYR A 42 -12.90 6.28 6.13
CA TYR A 42 -12.84 4.92 6.62
C TYR A 42 -14.07 4.54 7.46
N GLU A 43 -14.52 5.43 8.33
CA GLU A 43 -15.63 5.16 9.26
C GLU A 43 -17.01 5.34 8.65
N THR A 44 -17.15 6.24 7.65
CA THR A 44 -18.49 6.69 7.23
C THR A 44 -18.78 6.48 5.75
N ALA A 45 -17.77 6.44 4.87
CA ALA A 45 -18.01 6.31 3.44
C ALA A 45 -18.41 4.87 3.06
N PRO A 46 -19.43 4.70 2.22
CA PRO A 46 -19.81 3.38 1.74
C PRO A 46 -18.72 2.84 0.80
N LEU A 47 -18.45 1.53 0.86
CA LEU A 47 -17.37 0.88 0.12
C LEU A 47 -17.43 1.16 -1.38
N HIS A 48 -18.61 1.12 -1.99
CA HIS A 48 -18.78 1.40 -3.41
C HIS A 48 -18.35 2.81 -3.81
N ALA A 49 -18.56 3.82 -2.94
CA ALA A 49 -18.11 5.19 -3.19
C ALA A 49 -16.58 5.30 -3.14
N LEU A 50 -15.95 4.62 -2.17
CA LEU A 50 -14.48 4.53 -2.07
C LEU A 50 -13.88 3.82 -3.29
N MET A 51 -14.47 2.71 -3.74
CA MET A 51 -14.03 1.98 -4.94
C MET A 51 -14.11 2.86 -6.19
N SER A 52 -15.21 3.60 -6.37
CA SER A 52 -15.38 4.51 -7.51
C SER A 52 -14.36 5.64 -7.50
N ALA A 53 -14.11 6.24 -6.33
CA ALA A 53 -13.10 7.28 -6.17
C ALA A 53 -11.67 6.76 -6.41
N ALA A 54 -11.35 5.56 -5.92
CA ALA A 54 -10.06 4.92 -6.16
C ALA A 54 -9.84 4.59 -7.65
N LEU A 55 -10.87 4.10 -8.34
CA LEU A 55 -10.81 3.85 -9.79
C LEU A 55 -10.58 5.13 -10.58
N LEU A 56 -11.30 6.21 -10.25
CA LEU A 56 -11.10 7.51 -10.87
C LEU A 56 -9.66 7.99 -10.67
N ARG A 57 -9.13 7.90 -9.46
CA ARG A 57 -7.75 8.28 -9.16
C ARG A 57 -6.75 7.45 -9.94
N ARG A 58 -6.95 6.13 -10.03
CA ARG A 58 -6.12 5.25 -10.83
C ARG A 58 -6.09 5.66 -12.30
N GLN A 59 -7.25 5.96 -12.89
CA GLN A 59 -7.35 6.39 -14.29
C GLN A 59 -6.65 7.73 -14.54
N GLN A 60 -6.67 8.65 -13.58
CA GLN A 60 -5.95 9.92 -13.66
C GLN A 60 -4.42 9.74 -13.59
N GLN A 61 -3.93 8.80 -12.76
CA GLN A 61 -2.50 8.57 -12.58
C GLN A 61 -1.90 7.62 -13.62
N VAL A 62 -2.66 6.64 -14.08
CA VAL A 62 -2.23 5.61 -15.05
C VAL A 62 -3.28 5.52 -16.14
N PRO A 63 -3.29 6.47 -17.08
CA PRO A 63 -4.22 6.42 -18.22
C PRO A 63 -3.90 5.22 -19.11
N GLY A 64 -4.93 4.66 -19.75
CA GLY A 64 -4.78 3.54 -20.70
C GLY A 64 -5.26 2.19 -20.22
N GLY A 65 -5.58 2.04 -18.93
CA GLY A 65 -6.18 0.82 -18.39
C GLY A 65 -5.22 -0.37 -18.20
N GLU A 66 -3.95 -0.23 -18.57
CA GLU A 66 -2.93 -1.27 -18.36
C GLU A 66 -2.66 -1.50 -16.87
N VAL A 67 -2.46 -2.76 -16.51
CA VAL A 67 -2.02 -3.18 -15.19
C VAL A 67 -0.68 -3.89 -15.36
N THR A 68 0.37 -3.27 -14.87
CA THR A 68 1.70 -3.87 -14.83
C THR A 68 1.90 -4.67 -13.55
N TYR A 69 2.71 -5.70 -13.63
CA TYR A 69 3.14 -6.49 -12.47
C TYR A 69 4.61 -6.86 -12.60
N LEU A 70 5.22 -7.14 -11.49
CA LEU A 70 6.58 -7.66 -11.43
C LEU A 70 6.54 -9.12 -11.00
N ILE A 71 7.37 -9.93 -11.64
CA ILE A 71 7.71 -11.24 -11.12
C ILE A 71 9.13 -11.10 -10.60
N ASP A 72 9.29 -11.21 -9.31
CA ASP A 72 10.60 -11.13 -8.66
C ASP A 72 10.75 -12.21 -7.58
N ARG A 73 11.95 -12.36 -7.11
CA ARG A 73 12.27 -13.24 -5.99
C ARG A 73 13.23 -12.53 -5.06
N ASN A 74 12.86 -12.45 -3.80
CA ASN A 74 13.78 -11.99 -2.78
C ASN A 74 14.80 -13.09 -2.48
N VAL A 75 16.06 -12.88 -2.87
CA VAL A 75 17.16 -13.80 -2.60
C VAL A 75 17.94 -13.33 -1.38
N ASN A 76 17.65 -13.93 -0.24
CA ASN A 76 18.40 -13.70 0.98
C ASN A 76 19.62 -14.63 0.99
N TYR A 77 20.78 -14.10 0.68
CA TYR A 77 22.02 -14.88 0.65
C TYR A 77 22.48 -15.40 2.02
N THR A 78 22.03 -14.75 3.12
CA THR A 78 22.25 -15.21 4.50
C THR A 78 21.15 -14.72 5.42
N ASN A 79 20.90 -15.41 6.52
CA ASN A 79 20.09 -14.94 7.63
C ASN A 79 20.91 -14.51 8.85
N ALA A 80 22.24 -14.59 8.78
CA ALA A 80 23.11 -14.11 9.84
C ALA A 80 23.01 -12.59 9.97
N CYS A 81 22.70 -12.09 11.17
CA CYS A 81 22.53 -10.66 11.41
C CYS A 81 22.93 -10.30 12.84
N THR A 82 23.55 -9.13 12.99
CA THR A 82 23.98 -8.57 14.27
C THR A 82 23.01 -7.56 14.87
N ILE A 83 21.99 -7.10 14.09
CA ILE A 83 21.14 -5.97 14.49
C ILE A 83 20.07 -6.38 15.49
N ASN A 84 19.67 -7.64 15.53
CA ASN A 84 18.69 -8.16 16.50
C ASN A 84 17.34 -7.40 16.49
N CYS A 85 16.78 -7.14 15.32
CA CYS A 85 15.50 -6.44 15.19
C CYS A 85 14.35 -7.28 15.72
N GLN A 86 13.57 -6.78 16.66
CA GLN A 86 12.39 -7.46 17.20
C GLN A 86 11.30 -7.73 16.14
N PHE A 87 11.27 -6.94 15.11
CA PHE A 87 10.37 -7.09 13.96
C PHE A 87 10.73 -8.27 13.05
N CYS A 88 12.02 -8.61 12.93
CA CYS A 88 12.52 -9.56 11.94
C CYS A 88 12.52 -10.99 12.47
N SER A 89 11.57 -11.82 12.03
CA SER A 89 11.54 -13.25 12.34
C SER A 89 12.56 -14.08 11.54
N PHE A 90 13.15 -13.48 10.52
CA PHE A 90 14.05 -14.15 9.57
C PHE A 90 15.48 -14.24 10.07
N TYR A 91 15.98 -13.22 10.79
CA TYR A 91 17.38 -13.18 11.23
C TYR A 91 17.72 -14.27 12.23
N ARG A 92 19.01 -14.67 12.23
CA ARG A 92 19.62 -15.47 13.29
C ARG A 92 20.90 -14.80 13.80
N PRO A 93 21.17 -14.80 15.10
CA PRO A 93 22.45 -14.34 15.63
C PRO A 93 23.60 -15.16 15.06
N ILE A 94 24.76 -14.54 14.90
CA ILE A 94 25.97 -15.25 14.45
C ILE A 94 26.28 -16.39 15.42
N GLY A 95 26.46 -17.59 14.87
CA GLY A 95 26.71 -18.82 15.65
C GLY A 95 25.45 -19.58 16.06
N HIS A 96 24.27 -19.13 15.68
CA HIS A 96 23.03 -19.91 15.86
C HIS A 96 23.01 -21.10 14.88
N ASP A 97 22.46 -22.23 15.31
CA ASP A 97 22.45 -23.50 14.56
C ASP A 97 21.69 -23.39 13.22
N GLU A 98 20.74 -22.46 13.12
CA GLU A 98 19.97 -22.22 11.91
C GLU A 98 20.55 -21.13 11.00
N VAL A 99 21.79 -20.66 11.28
CA VAL A 99 22.46 -19.72 10.38
C VAL A 99 22.84 -20.42 9.09
N TYR A 100 22.53 -19.78 7.98
CA TYR A 100 22.98 -20.22 6.66
C TYR A 100 23.62 -19.09 5.88
N THR A 101 24.46 -19.46 4.93
CA THR A 101 24.97 -18.59 3.87
C THR A 101 24.92 -19.38 2.57
N GLN A 102 24.26 -18.83 1.56
CA GLN A 102 24.14 -19.48 0.24
C GLN A 102 25.40 -19.25 -0.57
N THR A 103 25.74 -20.25 -1.36
CA THR A 103 26.79 -20.17 -2.38
C THR A 103 26.30 -19.38 -3.59
N ILE A 104 27.22 -18.94 -4.44
CA ILE A 104 26.91 -18.27 -5.70
C ILE A 104 26.08 -19.20 -6.60
N ASP A 105 26.38 -20.48 -6.62
CA ASP A 105 25.65 -21.46 -7.44
C ASP A 105 24.19 -21.62 -6.99
N GLU A 106 23.94 -21.69 -5.68
CA GLU A 106 22.58 -21.73 -5.12
C GLU A 106 21.79 -20.47 -5.44
N ILE A 107 22.44 -19.29 -5.36
CA ILE A 107 21.81 -18.02 -5.76
C ILE A 107 21.50 -18.00 -7.25
N SER A 108 22.46 -18.42 -8.09
CA SER A 108 22.30 -18.47 -9.55
C SER A 108 21.17 -19.42 -9.95
N GLN A 109 21.09 -20.58 -9.32
CA GLN A 109 20.00 -21.52 -9.54
C GLN A 109 18.64 -20.89 -9.24
N ARG A 110 18.48 -20.24 -8.08
CA ARG A 110 17.23 -19.58 -7.68
C ARG A 110 16.81 -18.45 -8.63
N LEU A 111 17.77 -17.74 -9.20
CA LEU A 111 17.50 -16.69 -10.20
C LEU A 111 17.09 -17.28 -11.56
N SER A 112 17.61 -18.44 -11.92
CA SER A 112 17.26 -19.12 -13.18
C SER A 112 15.86 -19.77 -13.17
N GLU A 113 15.23 -19.89 -12.00
CA GLU A 113 13.89 -20.43 -11.81
C GLU A 113 12.77 -19.34 -11.97
N LEU A 114 13.14 -18.09 -12.24
CA LEU A 114 12.24 -16.98 -12.52
C LEU A 114 11.80 -16.97 -13.99
#